data_8ceb5a56f7f8e47d688a4fde922ea8eb
#
_entry.id   8ceb5a56f7f8e47d688a4fde922ea8eb
#
_cell.length_a   1.000
_cell.length_b   1.000
_cell.length_c   1.000
_cell.angle_alpha   90.00
_cell.angle_beta   90.00
_cell.angle_gamma   90.00
#
_symmetry.space_group_name_H-M   'P 1'
#
loop_
_entity.id
_entity.type
_entity.pdbx_description
1 polymer ?
#
loop_
_entity_poly.entity_id
_entity_poly.type
_entity_poly.pdbx_seq_one_letter_code
_entity_poly.pdbx_strand_id
1 'polypeptide(L)'
;MTSTASKPKAILDNDWYPSGFLPYAQVLGAGWDVIGITSSTANSWARQTAYHALATLERGNLSCIPVYKGSDYPLLNTPKLFQAWEDVHGKLPWEGAFAPENATTENADPTSGDPTRLVQSAFTAGFPNYTLADISAAEFMVQSVRKHPGEISIYAAGALTNIALAIRLDANFASNARELIIMGGYLDTNLLMTTGSVLLADFQSDINLMIDPEAAKIALSANWPNITITGNVANQVLIDSSFFASMANETSNAYTDILTASYPTQFPLWDETAAALLVEPSLATNVTEFYIDVDTSYASDRYGNIHAYQEALKPAAQDLQKVRFVLEVDEEGVKENVRRAVVEPVSCKGF
;
A
#
# COMPACT_ATOMS: atom_id res chain seq x y z
N MET A 1 -4.26 20.87 -34.28
CA MET A 1 -3.29 20.46 -33.25
C MET A 1 -4.08 19.67 -32.22
N THR A 2 -4.02 18.36 -32.28
CA THR A 2 -4.62 17.48 -31.28
C THR A 2 -3.75 17.61 -30.02
N SER A 3 -4.26 18.29 -28.99
CA SER A 3 -3.66 18.25 -27.65
C SER A 3 -3.64 16.78 -27.22
N THR A 4 -2.48 16.16 -27.24
CA THR A 4 -2.30 14.88 -26.55
C THR A 4 -2.44 15.20 -25.06
N ALA A 5 -3.54 14.77 -24.44
CA ALA A 5 -3.69 14.89 -23.00
C ALA A 5 -2.45 14.25 -22.34
N SER A 6 -1.86 14.95 -21.38
CA SER A 6 -0.73 14.41 -20.64
C SER A 6 -1.16 13.14 -19.92
N LYS A 7 -0.30 12.11 -19.90
CA LYS A 7 -0.57 10.88 -19.13
C LYS A 7 -0.80 11.24 -17.66
N PRO A 8 -1.79 10.62 -16.97
CA PRO A 8 -1.93 10.76 -15.52
C PRO A 8 -0.64 10.29 -14.83
N LYS A 9 -0.28 10.94 -13.72
CA LYS A 9 0.96 10.63 -12.99
C LYS A 9 0.65 10.03 -11.63
N ALA A 10 1.46 9.06 -11.22
CA ALA A 10 1.38 8.45 -9.90
C ALA A 10 2.74 8.29 -9.24
N ILE A 11 2.75 8.40 -7.90
CA ILE A 11 3.78 7.85 -7.02
C ILE A 11 3.13 6.71 -6.26
N LEU A 12 3.81 5.55 -6.21
CA LEU A 12 3.31 4.37 -5.54
C LEU A 12 4.18 4.08 -4.30
N ASP A 13 3.59 4.29 -3.12
CA ASP A 13 4.18 3.98 -1.83
C ASP A 13 3.60 2.66 -1.30
N ASN A 14 4.45 1.67 -1.06
CA ASN A 14 3.99 0.36 -0.60
C ASN A 14 5.08 -0.35 0.19
N ASP A 15 4.71 -1.31 0.99
CA ASP A 15 5.57 -2.25 1.70
C ASP A 15 5.83 -3.50 0.86
N TRP A 16 6.41 -3.30 -0.32
CA TRP A 16 6.64 -4.28 -1.38
C TRP A 16 7.17 -5.62 -0.87
N TYR A 17 6.62 -6.71 -1.35
CA TYR A 17 7.06 -8.08 -1.06
C TYR A 17 7.32 -8.86 -2.37
N PRO A 18 7.85 -10.09 -2.33
CA PRO A 18 8.32 -10.79 -3.54
C PRO A 18 7.31 -10.89 -4.68
N SER A 19 6.02 -11.02 -4.37
CA SER A 19 4.93 -11.03 -5.36
C SER A 19 4.07 -9.75 -5.36
N GLY A 20 4.43 -8.73 -4.58
CA GLY A 20 3.68 -7.49 -4.39
C GLY A 20 3.84 -6.45 -5.50
N PHE A 21 4.17 -6.86 -6.72
CA PHE A 21 4.40 -5.95 -7.87
C PHE A 21 3.11 -5.57 -8.63
N LEU A 22 2.01 -6.26 -8.38
CA LEU A 22 0.76 -6.09 -9.15
C LEU A 22 0.27 -4.64 -9.18
N PRO A 23 0.29 -3.86 -8.08
CA PRO A 23 -0.17 -2.48 -8.12
C PRO A 23 0.55 -1.62 -9.17
N TYR A 24 1.87 -1.69 -9.27
CA TYR A 24 2.56 -0.90 -10.29
C TYR A 24 2.32 -1.47 -11.70
N ALA A 25 2.17 -2.77 -11.85
CA ALA A 25 1.86 -3.37 -13.15
C ALA A 25 0.48 -2.91 -13.65
N GLN A 26 -0.53 -2.82 -12.76
CA GLN A 26 -1.87 -2.31 -13.06
C GLN A 26 -1.83 -0.83 -13.49
N VAL A 27 -1.14 0.01 -12.72
CA VAL A 27 -1.06 1.45 -12.99
C VAL A 27 -0.34 1.73 -14.30
N LEU A 28 0.76 1.01 -14.57
CA LEU A 28 1.49 1.10 -15.84
C LEU A 28 0.66 0.55 -17.00
N GLY A 29 0.01 -0.60 -16.81
CA GLY A 29 -0.85 -1.23 -17.83
C GLY A 29 -2.03 -0.35 -18.22
N ALA A 30 -2.52 0.50 -17.32
CA ALA A 30 -3.53 1.52 -17.59
C ALA A 30 -2.99 2.76 -18.34
N GLY A 31 -1.69 2.79 -18.66
CA GLY A 31 -1.06 3.85 -19.43
C GLY A 31 -0.64 5.08 -18.61
N TRP A 32 -0.63 4.98 -17.28
CA TRP A 32 -0.17 6.05 -16.40
C TRP A 32 1.35 6.19 -16.40
N ASP A 33 1.81 7.38 -16.07
CA ASP A 33 3.21 7.70 -15.82
C ASP A 33 3.53 7.46 -14.33
N VAL A 34 4.13 6.32 -14.01
CA VAL A 34 4.64 6.02 -12.66
C VAL A 34 6.00 6.69 -12.53
N ILE A 35 6.02 7.87 -11.94
CA ILE A 35 7.23 8.70 -11.85
C ILE A 35 8.24 8.22 -10.81
N GLY A 36 7.86 7.32 -9.94
CA GLY A 36 8.70 6.66 -8.98
C GLY A 36 7.92 5.75 -8.03
N ILE A 37 8.64 4.79 -7.48
CA ILE A 37 8.16 3.86 -6.47
C ILE A 37 8.86 4.19 -5.16
N THR A 38 8.10 4.24 -4.07
CA THR A 38 8.63 4.43 -2.73
C THR A 38 8.32 3.21 -1.88
N SER A 39 9.16 2.92 -0.90
CA SER A 39 8.99 1.80 0.01
C SER A 39 8.59 2.27 1.40
N SER A 40 7.71 1.55 2.05
CA SER A 40 7.35 1.76 3.45
C SER A 40 7.65 0.52 4.29
N THR A 41 7.69 0.69 5.60
CA THR A 41 7.70 -0.42 6.56
C THR A 41 6.28 -0.86 6.80
N ALA A 42 5.96 -2.12 6.62
CA ALA A 42 4.82 -2.84 7.19
C ALA A 42 4.99 -4.35 7.00
N ASN A 43 4.95 -4.93 5.80
CA ASN A 43 5.25 -6.36 5.59
C ASN A 43 6.65 -6.74 6.08
N SER A 44 7.62 -5.86 5.82
CA SER A 44 8.97 -5.93 6.37
C SER A 44 9.50 -4.50 6.52
N TRP A 45 10.77 -4.36 6.86
CA TRP A 45 11.44 -3.06 6.96
C TRP A 45 11.59 -2.39 5.60
N ALA A 46 11.49 -1.05 5.57
CA ALA A 46 11.53 -0.25 4.35
C ALA A 46 12.71 -0.55 3.42
N ARG A 47 13.86 -0.94 3.97
CA ARG A 47 15.01 -1.34 3.16
C ARG A 47 14.75 -2.64 2.41
N GLN A 48 14.25 -3.66 3.08
CA GLN A 48 13.94 -4.96 2.46
C GLN A 48 12.87 -4.79 1.39
N THR A 49 11.79 -4.05 1.69
CA THR A 49 10.68 -3.81 0.76
C THR A 49 11.14 -3.00 -0.46
N ALA A 50 12.04 -2.01 -0.30
CA ALA A 50 12.64 -1.29 -1.42
C ALA A 50 13.40 -2.21 -2.39
N TYR A 51 14.16 -3.16 -1.86
CA TYR A 51 14.89 -4.11 -2.70
C TYR A 51 13.97 -5.14 -3.35
N HIS A 52 12.83 -5.52 -2.73
CA HIS A 52 11.80 -6.31 -3.41
C HIS A 52 11.23 -5.56 -4.62
N ALA A 53 10.92 -4.28 -4.49
CA ALA A 53 10.50 -3.47 -5.63
C ALA A 53 11.56 -3.44 -6.75
N LEU A 54 12.84 -3.23 -6.42
CA LEU A 54 13.91 -3.28 -7.41
C LEU A 54 14.00 -4.63 -8.12
N ALA A 55 13.92 -5.74 -7.37
CA ALA A 55 14.04 -7.09 -7.92
C ALA A 55 12.91 -7.39 -8.91
N THR A 56 11.67 -7.05 -8.58
CA THR A 56 10.51 -7.29 -9.44
C THR A 56 10.47 -6.35 -10.64
N LEU A 57 10.89 -5.08 -10.50
CA LEU A 57 11.06 -4.16 -11.61
C LEU A 57 12.15 -4.65 -12.59
N GLU A 58 13.28 -5.14 -12.08
CA GLU A 58 14.34 -5.69 -12.92
C GLU A 58 13.85 -6.90 -13.71
N ARG A 59 13.14 -7.83 -13.05
CA ARG A 59 12.53 -9.00 -13.70
C ARG A 59 11.53 -8.63 -14.78
N GLY A 60 10.75 -7.55 -14.55
CA GLY A 60 9.75 -7.03 -15.49
C GLY A 60 10.30 -6.11 -16.58
N ASN A 61 11.63 -5.92 -16.70
CA ASN A 61 12.24 -4.94 -17.61
C ASN A 61 11.73 -3.50 -17.38
N LEU A 62 11.51 -3.12 -16.12
CA LEU A 62 11.01 -1.83 -15.66
C LEU A 62 12.03 -1.03 -14.84
N SER A 63 13.33 -1.35 -14.95
CA SER A 63 14.42 -0.66 -14.22
C SER A 63 14.59 0.82 -14.58
N CYS A 64 13.81 1.34 -15.54
CA CYS A 64 13.73 2.78 -15.81
C CYS A 64 12.94 3.54 -14.74
N ILE A 65 12.17 2.84 -13.90
CA ILE A 65 11.40 3.45 -12.82
C ILE A 65 12.27 3.48 -11.56
N PRO A 66 12.55 4.67 -11.01
CA PRO A 66 13.37 4.77 -9.81
C PRO A 66 12.64 4.29 -8.57
N VAL A 67 13.40 3.69 -7.63
CA VAL A 67 12.90 3.27 -6.32
C VAL A 67 13.58 4.09 -5.23
N TYR A 68 12.78 4.67 -4.35
CA TYR A 68 13.21 5.51 -3.24
C TYR A 68 12.90 4.82 -1.90
N LYS A 69 13.92 4.64 -1.07
CA LYS A 69 13.76 4.04 0.24
C LYS A 69 13.01 5.00 1.18
N GLY A 70 12.03 4.48 1.88
CA GLY A 70 11.32 5.20 2.93
C GLY A 70 12.06 5.23 4.27
N SER A 71 11.34 5.69 5.29
CA SER A 71 11.83 5.72 6.67
C SER A 71 12.10 4.31 7.18
N ASP A 72 13.21 4.13 7.89
CA ASP A 72 13.53 2.87 8.56
C ASP A 72 12.62 2.64 9.79
N TYR A 73 12.12 3.72 10.40
CA TYR A 73 11.29 3.67 11.60
C TYR A 73 9.98 4.43 11.43
N PRO A 74 8.90 3.96 12.06
CA PRO A 74 7.70 4.76 12.30
C PRO A 74 8.02 6.01 13.13
N LEU A 75 7.06 6.95 13.22
CA LEU A 75 7.26 8.19 13.97
C LEU A 75 7.41 7.97 15.48
N LEU A 76 6.61 7.09 16.05
CA LEU A 76 6.65 6.79 17.49
C LEU A 76 6.64 5.29 17.79
N ASN A 77 5.90 4.50 17.06
CA ASN A 77 5.73 3.08 17.35
C ASN A 77 7.03 2.29 17.10
N THR A 78 7.19 1.21 17.83
CA THR A 78 8.35 0.31 17.71
C THR A 78 7.89 -1.13 17.88
N PRO A 79 8.67 -2.15 17.42
CA PRO A 79 8.33 -3.55 17.67
C PRO A 79 8.05 -3.87 19.14
N LYS A 80 8.81 -3.27 20.07
CA LYS A 80 8.62 -3.49 21.51
C LYS A 80 7.33 -2.88 22.03
N LEU A 81 6.98 -1.68 21.59
CA LEU A 81 5.71 -1.03 21.95
C LEU A 81 4.53 -1.80 21.37
N PHE A 82 4.64 -2.22 20.12
CA PHE A 82 3.61 -3.00 19.46
C PHE A 82 3.37 -4.34 20.16
N GLN A 83 4.41 -5.11 20.44
CA GLN A 83 4.30 -6.37 21.17
C GLN A 83 3.73 -6.19 22.57
N ALA A 84 4.14 -5.13 23.30
CA ALA A 84 3.57 -4.81 24.61
C ALA A 84 2.08 -4.39 24.52
N TRP A 85 1.66 -3.75 23.46
CA TRP A 85 0.26 -3.45 23.20
C TRP A 85 -0.54 -4.75 22.94
N GLU A 86 0.00 -5.68 22.14
CA GLU A 86 -0.62 -6.97 21.88
C GLU A 86 -0.76 -7.84 23.14
N ASP A 87 0.21 -7.78 24.04
CA ASP A 87 0.14 -8.52 25.31
C ASP A 87 -1.05 -8.08 26.18
N VAL A 88 -1.53 -6.85 26.01
CA VAL A 88 -2.67 -6.28 26.77
C VAL A 88 -3.99 -6.42 26.00
N HIS A 89 -3.98 -6.19 24.69
CA HIS A 89 -5.19 -6.01 23.88
C HIS A 89 -5.47 -7.17 22.93
N GLY A 90 -4.53 -8.07 22.74
CA GLY A 90 -4.64 -9.21 21.83
C GLY A 90 -3.77 -9.07 20.58
N LYS A 91 -3.54 -10.18 19.90
CA LYS A 91 -2.67 -10.25 18.74
C LYS A 91 -3.38 -9.92 17.45
N LEU A 92 -2.68 -9.19 16.58
CA LEU A 92 -3.09 -9.06 15.19
C LEU A 92 -2.81 -10.36 14.41
N PRO A 93 -3.60 -10.66 13.40
CA PRO A 93 -3.36 -11.85 12.55
C PRO A 93 -2.07 -11.73 11.72
N TRP A 94 -1.60 -10.52 11.46
CA TRP A 94 -0.37 -10.20 10.77
C TRP A 94 0.37 -9.05 11.46
N GLU A 95 1.62 -9.30 11.85
CA GLU A 95 2.44 -8.36 12.60
C GLU A 95 3.52 -7.69 11.73
N GLY A 96 3.75 -8.21 10.53
CA GLY A 96 4.73 -7.69 9.56
C GLY A 96 6.12 -7.50 10.13
N ALA A 97 6.70 -6.34 9.88
CA ALA A 97 8.02 -5.96 10.40
C ALA A 97 8.12 -5.97 11.93
N PHE A 98 6.98 -5.91 12.64
CA PHE A 98 6.94 -5.86 14.10
C PHE A 98 6.80 -7.24 14.75
N ALA A 99 6.62 -8.30 13.96
CA ALA A 99 6.67 -9.67 14.47
C ALA A 99 7.97 -9.91 15.27
N PRO A 100 7.97 -10.89 16.19
CA PRO A 100 9.19 -11.27 16.89
C PRO A 100 10.37 -11.49 15.96
N GLU A 101 11.58 -11.16 16.41
CA GLU A 101 12.77 -11.24 15.57
C GLU A 101 13.01 -12.66 15.01
N ASN A 102 13.17 -12.74 13.70
CA ASN A 102 13.44 -13.98 12.96
C ASN A 102 14.90 -14.05 12.45
N ALA A 103 15.86 -13.52 13.19
CA ALA A 103 17.26 -13.41 12.75
C ALA A 103 17.90 -14.74 12.29
N THR A 104 17.36 -15.88 12.76
CA THR A 104 17.82 -17.22 12.40
C THR A 104 17.00 -17.88 11.30
N THR A 105 15.93 -17.24 10.83
CA THR A 105 15.08 -17.77 9.77
C THR A 105 15.66 -17.37 8.43
N GLU A 106 16.24 -18.33 7.70
CA GLU A 106 16.67 -18.13 6.33
C GLU A 106 15.45 -18.09 5.39
N ASN A 107 15.60 -17.40 4.28
CA ASN A 107 14.56 -17.24 3.22
C ASN A 107 13.27 -16.53 3.67
N ALA A 108 13.29 -15.81 4.77
CA ALA A 108 12.20 -14.96 5.23
C ALA A 108 12.65 -13.51 5.34
N ASP A 109 11.71 -12.60 5.09
CA ASP A 109 11.96 -11.18 5.28
C ASP A 109 12.26 -10.86 6.75
N PRO A 110 13.15 -9.90 7.03
CA PRO A 110 13.52 -9.55 8.40
C PRO A 110 12.35 -8.91 9.15
N THR A 111 12.17 -9.35 10.39
CA THR A 111 11.20 -8.79 11.35
C THR A 111 11.92 -8.30 12.59
N SER A 112 11.33 -7.38 13.33
CA SER A 112 11.95 -6.76 14.55
C SER A 112 13.46 -6.48 14.39
N GLY A 113 14.22 -6.40 15.46
CA GLY A 113 15.68 -6.28 15.40
C GLY A 113 16.17 -5.04 14.65
N ASP A 114 17.19 -5.22 13.80
CA ASP A 114 17.81 -4.15 13.01
C ASP A 114 17.02 -3.88 11.73
N PRO A 115 16.38 -2.69 11.57
CA PRO A 115 15.60 -2.33 10.37
C PRO A 115 16.45 -2.18 9.12
N THR A 116 17.76 -2.08 9.25
CA THR A 116 18.69 -2.00 8.10
C THR A 116 19.14 -3.36 7.60
N ARG A 117 18.79 -4.45 8.31
CA ARG A 117 19.13 -5.81 7.93
C ARG A 117 18.48 -6.16 6.58
N LEU A 118 19.29 -6.76 5.71
CA LEU A 118 18.86 -7.21 4.40
C LEU A 118 19.05 -8.73 4.28
N VAL A 119 17.98 -9.45 4.03
CA VAL A 119 17.99 -10.91 3.88
C VAL A 119 17.89 -11.26 2.40
N GLN A 120 19.02 -11.51 1.76
CA GLN A 120 19.07 -11.75 0.31
C GLN A 120 18.41 -13.07 -0.10
N SER A 121 18.39 -14.07 0.77
CA SER A 121 17.74 -15.36 0.50
C SER A 121 16.21 -15.28 0.43
N ALA A 122 15.60 -14.18 0.92
CA ALA A 122 14.17 -13.94 0.80
C ALA A 122 13.73 -13.52 -0.62
N PHE A 123 14.68 -13.22 -1.52
CA PHE A 123 14.37 -12.75 -2.88
C PHE A 123 14.18 -13.93 -3.83
N THR A 124 12.94 -14.43 -3.95
CA THR A 124 12.61 -15.55 -4.85
C THR A 124 12.85 -15.22 -6.34
N ALA A 125 12.73 -13.94 -6.71
CA ALA A 125 13.04 -13.46 -8.06
C ALA A 125 14.54 -13.22 -8.31
N GLY A 126 15.39 -13.43 -7.29
CA GLY A 126 16.82 -13.08 -7.30
C GLY A 126 17.07 -11.69 -6.73
N PHE A 127 18.26 -11.49 -6.13
CA PHE A 127 18.65 -10.19 -5.59
C PHE A 127 18.96 -9.21 -6.74
N PRO A 128 18.45 -7.95 -6.70
CA PRO A 128 18.58 -7.03 -7.83
C PRO A 128 20.00 -6.49 -8.00
N ASN A 129 20.35 -6.15 -9.23
CA ASN A 129 21.62 -5.50 -9.58
C ASN A 129 21.53 -3.97 -9.57
N TYR A 130 20.32 -3.41 -9.58
CA TYR A 130 20.08 -1.97 -9.54
C TYR A 130 20.17 -1.43 -8.12
N THR A 131 20.41 -0.13 -8.00
CA THR A 131 20.53 0.56 -6.72
C THR A 131 19.35 1.49 -6.48
N LEU A 132 19.07 1.73 -5.22
CA LEU A 132 18.09 2.72 -4.78
C LEU A 132 18.54 4.13 -5.16
N ALA A 133 17.57 5.04 -5.35
CA ALA A 133 17.86 6.45 -5.53
C ALA A 133 18.44 7.07 -4.24
N ASP A 134 19.26 8.13 -4.41
CA ASP A 134 20.05 8.71 -3.31
C ASP A 134 19.25 9.57 -2.33
N ILE A 135 18.04 10.03 -2.71
CA ILE A 135 17.17 10.83 -1.83
C ILE A 135 16.09 9.96 -1.18
N SER A 136 15.57 10.40 -0.06
CA SER A 136 14.50 9.69 0.66
C SER A 136 13.17 9.73 -0.10
N ALA A 137 12.27 8.77 0.19
CA ALA A 137 10.93 8.74 -0.35
C ALA A 137 10.17 10.06 -0.11
N ALA A 138 10.22 10.60 1.12
CA ALA A 138 9.54 11.85 1.47
C ALA A 138 10.06 13.06 0.69
N GLU A 139 11.39 13.18 0.52
CA GLU A 139 11.99 14.25 -0.29
C GLU A 139 11.60 14.13 -1.76
N PHE A 140 11.63 12.90 -2.31
CA PHE A 140 11.19 12.64 -3.67
C PHE A 140 9.72 13.04 -3.88
N MET A 141 8.82 12.65 -2.97
CA MET A 141 7.40 13.01 -3.02
C MET A 141 7.21 14.53 -3.05
N VAL A 142 7.87 15.26 -2.14
CA VAL A 142 7.79 16.72 -2.06
C VAL A 142 8.31 17.39 -3.34
N GLN A 143 9.48 16.97 -3.83
CA GLN A 143 10.07 17.52 -5.05
C GLN A 143 9.16 17.28 -6.27
N SER A 144 8.58 16.09 -6.37
CA SER A 144 7.72 15.69 -7.47
C SER A 144 6.40 16.48 -7.48
N VAL A 145 5.73 16.58 -6.33
CA VAL A 145 4.47 17.33 -6.21
C VAL A 145 4.67 18.82 -6.44
N ARG A 146 5.78 19.41 -5.97
CA ARG A 146 6.13 20.80 -6.28
C ARG A 146 6.36 21.04 -7.77
N LYS A 147 6.94 20.05 -8.46
CA LYS A 147 7.20 20.14 -9.90
C LYS A 147 5.93 20.00 -10.75
N HIS A 148 4.96 19.24 -10.25
CA HIS A 148 3.72 18.89 -10.94
C HIS A 148 2.49 19.10 -10.05
N PRO A 149 2.19 20.37 -9.63
CA PRO A 149 1.11 20.63 -8.68
C PRO A 149 -0.25 20.26 -9.27
N GLY A 150 -1.04 19.51 -8.51
CA GLY A 150 -2.37 19.02 -8.90
C GLY A 150 -2.39 17.86 -9.91
N GLU A 151 -1.20 17.35 -10.32
CA GLU A 151 -1.14 16.31 -11.35
C GLU A 151 -0.87 14.90 -10.79
N ILE A 152 -0.28 14.79 -9.59
CA ILE A 152 0.22 13.53 -9.06
C ILE A 152 -0.79 12.91 -8.10
N SER A 153 -1.26 11.70 -8.42
CA SER A 153 -1.95 10.84 -7.49
C SER A 153 -0.94 10.09 -6.61
N ILE A 154 -1.17 10.09 -5.30
CA ILE A 154 -0.40 9.32 -4.34
C ILE A 154 -1.19 8.06 -4.01
N TYR A 155 -0.63 6.91 -4.33
CA TYR A 155 -1.10 5.61 -3.90
C TYR A 155 -0.29 5.17 -2.69
N ALA A 156 -0.95 4.67 -1.65
CA ALA A 156 -0.28 4.15 -0.46
C ALA A 156 -0.94 2.86 0.04
N ALA A 157 -0.17 1.79 0.12
CA ALA A 157 -0.62 0.47 0.58
C ALA A 157 0.36 -0.15 1.58
N GLY A 158 0.92 0.68 2.44
CA GLY A 158 1.75 0.34 3.59
C GLY A 158 1.60 1.43 4.64
N ALA A 159 2.49 1.47 5.63
CA ALA A 159 2.46 2.51 6.65
C ALA A 159 2.64 3.91 6.03
N LEU A 160 1.86 4.88 6.52
CA LEU A 160 1.80 6.23 5.97
C LEU A 160 2.97 7.15 6.42
N THR A 161 4.05 6.57 6.96
CA THR A 161 5.21 7.31 7.50
C THR A 161 5.83 8.25 6.47
N ASN A 162 6.05 7.79 5.23
CA ASN A 162 6.65 8.61 4.18
C ASN A 162 5.78 9.81 3.83
N ILE A 163 4.47 9.63 3.78
CA ILE A 163 3.48 10.66 3.49
C ILE A 163 3.44 11.68 4.63
N ALA A 164 3.43 11.23 5.87
CA ALA A 164 3.49 12.11 7.03
C ALA A 164 4.75 12.95 7.06
N LEU A 165 5.91 12.35 6.76
CA LEU A 165 7.19 13.07 6.63
C LEU A 165 7.16 14.08 5.48
N ALA A 166 6.58 13.75 4.32
CA ALA A 166 6.42 14.68 3.21
C ALA A 166 5.56 15.88 3.59
N ILE A 167 4.45 15.66 4.32
CA ILE A 167 3.59 16.74 4.85
C ILE A 167 4.36 17.63 5.84
N ARG A 168 5.23 17.05 6.67
CA ARG A 168 6.06 17.83 7.62
C ARG A 168 7.19 18.59 6.93
N LEU A 169 7.72 18.09 5.81
CA LEU A 169 8.72 18.78 4.99
C LEU A 169 8.10 19.92 4.16
N ASP A 170 6.85 19.77 3.73
CA ASP A 170 6.14 20.78 2.95
C ASP A 170 4.66 20.84 3.35
N ALA A 171 4.25 21.90 4.02
CA ALA A 171 2.87 22.10 4.46
C ALA A 171 1.84 22.12 3.30
N ASN A 172 2.29 22.39 2.07
CA ASN A 172 1.45 22.39 0.87
C ASN A 172 1.49 21.06 0.10
N PHE A 173 2.22 20.06 0.58
CA PHE A 173 2.37 18.77 -0.11
C PHE A 173 1.01 18.14 -0.42
N ALA A 174 0.18 17.94 0.59
CA ALA A 174 -1.13 17.31 0.43
C ALA A 174 -2.05 18.12 -0.50
N SER A 175 -2.14 19.44 -0.32
CA SER A 175 -3.02 20.30 -1.13
C SER A 175 -2.53 20.47 -2.58
N ASN A 176 -1.24 20.27 -2.84
CA ASN A 176 -0.66 20.31 -4.17
C ASN A 176 -0.63 18.93 -4.88
N ALA A 177 -0.92 17.85 -4.20
CA ALA A 177 -1.16 16.57 -4.85
C ALA A 177 -2.54 16.56 -5.51
N ARG A 178 -2.78 15.61 -6.41
CA ARG A 178 -4.09 15.41 -7.02
C ARG A 178 -5.05 14.72 -6.07
N GLU A 179 -4.59 13.67 -5.41
CA GLU A 179 -5.37 12.83 -4.49
C GLU A 179 -4.46 11.90 -3.69
N LEU A 180 -5.01 11.36 -2.61
CA LEU A 180 -4.48 10.23 -1.88
C LEU A 180 -5.46 9.07 -1.95
N ILE A 181 -5.01 7.89 -2.38
CA ILE A 181 -5.74 6.63 -2.23
C ILE A 181 -4.93 5.68 -1.35
N ILE A 182 -5.58 5.11 -0.34
CA ILE A 182 -4.94 4.19 0.60
C ILE A 182 -5.61 2.81 0.58
N MET A 183 -4.79 1.77 0.63
CA MET A 183 -5.15 0.46 1.13
C MET A 183 -4.89 0.46 2.63
N GLY A 184 -5.92 0.37 3.42
CA GLY A 184 -5.87 0.43 4.87
C GLY A 184 -7.05 1.13 5.50
N GLY A 185 -7.21 0.98 6.81
CA GLY A 185 -8.29 1.56 7.60
C GLY A 185 -9.59 0.78 7.50
N TYR A 186 -9.93 0.08 8.58
CA TYR A 186 -11.19 -0.64 8.70
C TYR A 186 -12.21 0.15 9.51
N LEU A 187 -13.45 0.19 9.00
CA LEU A 187 -14.63 0.55 9.74
C LEU A 187 -15.52 -0.69 9.81
N ASP A 188 -15.76 -1.22 10.99
CA ASP A 188 -16.65 -2.37 11.23
C ASP A 188 -16.47 -3.48 10.19
N THR A 189 -15.48 -4.32 10.37
CA THR A 189 -15.28 -5.48 9.52
C THR A 189 -16.55 -6.30 9.44
N ASN A 190 -17.00 -6.62 8.24
CA ASN A 190 -18.14 -7.47 8.02
C ASN A 190 -17.89 -8.86 8.61
N LEU A 191 -18.60 -9.23 9.68
CA LEU A 191 -18.43 -10.51 10.37
C LEU A 191 -18.60 -11.71 9.45
N LEU A 192 -19.41 -11.62 8.39
CA LEU A 192 -19.55 -12.70 7.40
C LEU A 192 -18.28 -12.96 6.61
N MET A 193 -17.44 -11.96 6.44
CA MET A 193 -16.16 -12.13 5.74
C MET A 193 -15.11 -12.83 6.58
N THR A 194 -15.24 -12.78 7.90
CA THR A 194 -14.29 -13.36 8.84
C THR A 194 -14.76 -14.69 9.41
N THR A 195 -16.09 -14.91 9.56
CA THR A 195 -16.66 -16.17 10.03
C THR A 195 -16.64 -17.20 8.91
N GLY A 196 -15.97 -18.35 9.17
CA GLY A 196 -15.81 -19.43 8.19
C GLY A 196 -14.70 -19.17 7.15
N SER A 197 -14.00 -18.06 7.23
CA SER A 197 -12.80 -17.81 6.44
C SER A 197 -11.62 -18.65 6.97
N VAL A 198 -10.75 -19.09 6.06
CA VAL A 198 -9.45 -19.68 6.42
C VAL A 198 -8.44 -18.60 6.83
N LEU A 199 -8.76 -17.35 6.60
CA LEU A 199 -7.95 -16.21 6.98
C LEU A 199 -8.35 -15.76 8.38
N LEU A 200 -7.36 -15.62 9.25
CA LEU A 200 -7.52 -14.90 10.49
C LEU A 200 -7.64 -13.41 10.13
N ALA A 201 -8.59 -12.72 10.71
CA ALA A 201 -8.77 -11.29 10.51
C ALA A 201 -9.04 -10.62 11.84
N ASP A 202 -8.42 -9.48 12.05
CA ASP A 202 -8.82 -8.54 13.08
C ASP A 202 -10.08 -7.80 12.61
N PHE A 203 -10.99 -7.51 13.53
CA PHE A 203 -12.23 -6.82 13.23
C PHE A 203 -12.12 -5.29 13.25
N GLN A 204 -11.02 -4.77 13.75
CA GLN A 204 -10.90 -3.35 14.06
C GLN A 204 -9.58 -2.73 13.66
N SER A 205 -8.53 -3.53 13.42
CA SER A 205 -7.18 -3.02 13.21
C SER A 205 -6.64 -3.40 11.85
N ASP A 206 -5.96 -2.47 11.24
CA ASP A 206 -5.26 -2.63 9.97
C ASP A 206 -3.77 -2.44 10.18
N ILE A 207 -2.96 -3.39 9.74
CA ILE A 207 -1.51 -3.36 9.99
C ILE A 207 -0.84 -2.12 9.40
N ASN A 208 -1.29 -1.64 8.23
CA ASN A 208 -0.72 -0.46 7.60
C ASN A 208 -0.85 0.80 8.47
N LEU A 209 -1.98 0.93 9.19
CA LEU A 209 -2.16 2.04 10.13
C LEU A 209 -1.54 1.74 11.50
N MET A 210 -1.55 0.47 11.95
CA MET A 210 -1.00 0.06 13.24
C MET A 210 0.53 0.15 13.31
N ILE A 211 1.23 0.04 12.20
CA ILE A 211 2.69 0.26 12.16
C ILE A 211 3.01 1.70 12.58
N ASP A 212 2.26 2.68 12.10
CA ASP A 212 2.50 4.10 12.41
C ASP A 212 1.19 4.89 12.54
N PRO A 213 0.44 4.74 13.67
CA PRO A 213 -0.81 5.44 13.89
C PRO A 213 -0.68 6.97 13.83
N GLU A 214 0.44 7.51 14.31
CA GLU A 214 0.70 8.95 14.29
C GLU A 214 0.89 9.46 12.87
N ALA A 215 1.57 8.70 12.02
CA ALA A 215 1.69 9.04 10.61
C ALA A 215 0.33 8.93 9.90
N ALA A 216 -0.47 7.93 10.20
CA ALA A 216 -1.82 7.81 9.67
C ALA A 216 -2.68 9.03 10.06
N LYS A 217 -2.61 9.46 11.32
CA LYS A 217 -3.28 10.69 11.79
C LYS A 217 -2.84 11.92 11.01
N ILE A 218 -1.53 12.13 10.84
CA ILE A 218 -0.99 13.26 10.09
C ILE A 218 -1.44 13.21 8.63
N ALA A 219 -1.33 12.06 7.99
CA ALA A 219 -1.66 11.88 6.58
C ALA A 219 -3.16 12.13 6.31
N LEU A 220 -4.04 11.52 7.12
CA LEU A 220 -5.48 11.58 6.92
C LEU A 220 -6.13 12.88 7.44
N SER A 221 -5.42 13.67 8.24
CA SER A 221 -5.86 15.02 8.66
C SER A 221 -5.35 16.12 7.74
N ALA A 222 -4.47 15.84 6.79
CA ALA A 222 -3.94 16.84 5.88
C ALA A 222 -4.98 17.26 4.83
N ASN A 223 -4.82 18.46 4.28
CA ASN A 223 -5.80 19.06 3.35
C ASN A 223 -5.59 18.55 1.92
N TRP A 224 -5.96 17.29 1.66
CA TRP A 224 -5.95 16.72 0.32
C TRP A 224 -7.17 17.16 -0.50
N PRO A 225 -7.05 17.33 -1.82
CA PRO A 225 -8.22 17.52 -2.68
C PRO A 225 -9.22 16.35 -2.60
N ASN A 226 -8.69 15.12 -2.54
CA ASN A 226 -9.48 13.90 -2.35
C ASN A 226 -8.67 12.87 -1.56
N ILE A 227 -9.36 12.17 -0.65
CA ILE A 227 -8.85 10.96 0.02
C ILE A 227 -9.81 9.83 -0.29
N THR A 228 -9.29 8.68 -0.71
CA THR A 228 -10.07 7.45 -0.90
C THR A 228 -9.50 6.35 -0.02
N ILE A 229 -10.37 5.69 0.75
CA ILE A 229 -10.04 4.58 1.65
C ILE A 229 -10.66 3.30 1.12
N THR A 230 -9.85 2.24 0.99
CA THR A 230 -10.24 0.97 0.39
C THR A 230 -10.07 -0.23 1.35
N GLY A 231 -9.75 -0.01 2.62
CA GLY A 231 -9.44 -1.09 3.56
C GLY A 231 -10.53 -2.15 3.68
N ASN A 232 -11.78 -1.75 3.90
CA ASN A 232 -12.89 -2.71 4.02
C ASN A 232 -13.15 -3.47 2.72
N VAL A 233 -13.21 -2.75 1.58
CA VAL A 233 -13.61 -3.35 0.31
C VAL A 233 -12.54 -4.29 -0.25
N ALA A 234 -11.28 -4.04 0.04
CA ALA A 234 -10.18 -4.89 -0.40
C ALA A 234 -10.27 -6.33 0.13
N ASN A 235 -10.91 -6.53 1.29
CA ASN A 235 -11.18 -7.87 1.84
C ASN A 235 -12.25 -8.66 1.06
N GLN A 236 -13.00 -8.02 0.16
CA GLN A 236 -14.08 -8.68 -0.60
C GLN A 236 -13.54 -9.40 -1.83
N VAL A 237 -12.44 -8.94 -2.42
CA VAL A 237 -11.91 -9.46 -3.68
C VAL A 237 -11.03 -10.66 -3.40
N LEU A 238 -11.66 -11.83 -3.27
CA LEU A 238 -10.96 -13.09 -2.98
C LEU A 238 -10.53 -13.79 -4.27
N ILE A 239 -9.32 -14.35 -4.23
CA ILE A 239 -8.79 -15.24 -5.26
C ILE A 239 -8.38 -16.58 -4.65
N ASP A 240 -8.25 -17.56 -5.50
CA ASP A 240 -7.69 -18.88 -5.19
C ASP A 240 -6.49 -19.20 -6.10
N SER A 241 -5.89 -20.35 -5.90
CA SER A 241 -4.74 -20.82 -6.69
C SER A 241 -5.02 -20.95 -8.20
N SER A 242 -6.28 -21.08 -8.60
CA SER A 242 -6.66 -21.19 -10.02
C SER A 242 -6.56 -19.86 -10.74
N PHE A 243 -6.69 -18.76 -10.03
CA PHE A 243 -6.66 -17.42 -10.60
C PHE A 243 -5.33 -17.12 -11.31
N PHE A 244 -4.21 -17.22 -10.59
CA PHE A 244 -2.89 -17.00 -11.20
C PHE A 244 -2.45 -18.14 -12.12
N ALA A 245 -2.86 -19.38 -11.82
CA ALA A 245 -2.60 -20.51 -12.71
C ALA A 245 -3.27 -20.33 -14.08
N SER A 246 -4.46 -19.72 -14.15
CA SER A 246 -5.14 -19.42 -15.42
C SER A 246 -4.32 -18.45 -16.28
N MET A 247 -3.72 -17.41 -15.68
CA MET A 247 -2.86 -16.46 -16.39
C MET A 247 -1.57 -17.12 -16.88
N ALA A 248 -0.96 -18.01 -16.08
CA ALA A 248 0.21 -18.77 -16.47
C ALA A 248 -0.06 -19.75 -17.62
N ASN A 249 -1.29 -20.23 -17.77
CA ASN A 249 -1.73 -21.02 -18.93
C ASN A 249 -1.96 -20.16 -20.18
N GLU A 250 -2.34 -18.90 -20.01
CA GLU A 250 -2.58 -17.95 -21.10
C GLU A 250 -1.26 -17.38 -21.64
N THR A 251 -0.31 -17.06 -20.75
CA THR A 251 0.98 -16.47 -21.11
C THR A 251 2.09 -16.95 -20.19
N SER A 252 3.34 -16.97 -20.70
CA SER A 252 4.54 -17.24 -19.90
C SER A 252 5.42 -16.00 -19.92
N ASN A 253 5.57 -15.37 -18.76
CA ASN A 253 6.43 -14.21 -18.56
C ASN A 253 6.96 -14.18 -17.11
N ALA A 254 7.83 -13.22 -16.82
CA ALA A 254 8.45 -13.11 -15.50
C ALA A 254 7.42 -12.93 -14.36
N TYR A 255 6.30 -12.29 -14.63
CA TYR A 255 5.25 -12.06 -13.62
C TYR A 255 4.45 -13.32 -13.33
N THR A 256 4.06 -14.08 -14.36
CA THR A 256 3.39 -15.37 -14.14
C THR A 256 4.28 -16.35 -13.39
N ASP A 257 5.60 -16.34 -13.63
CA ASP A 257 6.57 -17.18 -12.91
C ASP A 257 6.61 -16.81 -11.41
N ILE A 258 6.67 -15.51 -11.09
CA ILE A 258 6.69 -15.03 -9.69
C ILE A 258 5.39 -15.37 -8.98
N LEU A 259 4.24 -15.11 -9.61
CA LEU A 259 2.92 -15.33 -9.02
C LEU A 259 2.67 -16.80 -8.71
N THR A 260 2.98 -17.68 -9.64
CA THR A 260 2.81 -19.13 -9.44
C THR A 260 3.75 -19.72 -8.39
N ALA A 261 4.92 -19.11 -8.20
CA ALA A 261 5.91 -19.56 -7.22
C ALA A 261 5.67 -19.01 -5.80
N SER A 262 5.08 -17.82 -5.67
CA SER A 262 5.16 -17.05 -4.43
C SER A 262 3.81 -16.57 -3.87
N TYR A 263 2.73 -16.64 -4.66
CA TYR A 263 1.44 -16.12 -4.18
C TYR A 263 0.66 -17.17 -3.37
N PRO A 264 0.00 -16.77 -2.26
CA PRO A 264 -0.81 -17.67 -1.45
C PRO A 264 -1.94 -18.33 -2.24
N THR A 265 -2.36 -19.52 -1.80
CA THR A 265 -3.39 -20.31 -2.48
C THR A 265 -4.81 -19.74 -2.38
N GLN A 266 -5.05 -18.94 -1.33
CA GLN A 266 -6.31 -18.20 -1.14
C GLN A 266 -5.96 -16.90 -0.42
N PHE A 267 -6.34 -15.76 -1.02
CA PHE A 267 -5.91 -14.45 -0.54
C PHE A 267 -6.81 -13.34 -1.06
N PRO A 268 -7.07 -12.27 -0.29
CA PRO A 268 -7.68 -11.06 -0.81
C PRO A 268 -6.68 -10.26 -1.65
N LEU A 269 -7.17 -9.66 -2.72
CA LEU A 269 -6.41 -8.70 -3.52
C LEU A 269 -6.45 -7.32 -2.85
N TRP A 270 -5.72 -7.13 -1.77
CA TRP A 270 -5.76 -5.91 -0.96
C TRP A 270 -5.22 -4.71 -1.74
N ASP A 271 -3.96 -4.73 -2.03
CA ASP A 271 -3.22 -3.67 -2.70
C ASP A 271 -3.71 -3.47 -4.14
N GLU A 272 -3.99 -4.58 -4.80
CA GLU A 272 -4.46 -4.61 -6.18
C GLU A 272 -5.84 -3.95 -6.34
N THR A 273 -6.72 -4.09 -5.32
CA THR A 273 -8.02 -3.43 -5.32
C THR A 273 -7.86 -1.91 -5.25
N ALA A 274 -6.98 -1.41 -4.39
CA ALA A 274 -6.69 0.02 -4.32
C ALA A 274 -6.07 0.55 -5.63
N ALA A 275 -5.16 -0.21 -6.24
CA ALA A 275 -4.55 0.15 -7.53
C ALA A 275 -5.56 0.13 -8.67
N ALA A 276 -6.46 -0.86 -8.72
CA ALA A 276 -7.53 -0.91 -9.70
C ALA A 276 -8.47 0.29 -9.57
N LEU A 277 -8.84 0.67 -8.35
CA LEU A 277 -9.67 1.84 -8.07
C LEU A 277 -8.99 3.18 -8.38
N LEU A 278 -7.66 3.25 -8.29
CA LEU A 278 -6.89 4.42 -8.72
C LEU A 278 -7.02 4.64 -10.23
N VAL A 279 -6.86 3.58 -11.01
CA VAL A 279 -6.83 3.68 -12.49
C VAL A 279 -8.21 3.61 -13.12
N GLU A 280 -9.16 2.95 -12.47
CA GLU A 280 -10.53 2.75 -12.94
C GLU A 280 -11.53 2.98 -11.79
N PRO A 281 -11.76 4.24 -11.39
CA PRO A 281 -12.63 4.58 -10.26
C PRO A 281 -14.09 4.11 -10.38
N SER A 282 -14.54 3.78 -11.60
CA SER A 282 -15.87 3.23 -11.88
C SER A 282 -16.08 1.81 -11.33
N LEU A 283 -15.00 1.10 -10.98
CA LEU A 283 -15.09 -0.19 -10.30
C LEU A 283 -15.63 -0.07 -8.86
N ALA A 284 -15.57 1.11 -8.23
CA ALA A 284 -16.27 1.37 -6.97
C ALA A 284 -17.77 1.49 -7.22
N THR A 285 -18.52 0.46 -6.85
CA THR A 285 -19.98 0.39 -7.08
C THR A 285 -20.79 1.05 -5.99
N ASN A 286 -20.22 1.14 -4.77
CA ASN A 286 -20.84 1.83 -3.64
C ASN A 286 -19.77 2.60 -2.86
N VAL A 287 -19.95 3.92 -2.74
CA VAL A 287 -19.03 4.82 -2.05
C VAL A 287 -19.82 5.72 -1.11
N THR A 288 -19.33 5.90 0.09
CA THR A 288 -19.88 6.87 1.04
C THR A 288 -18.81 7.86 1.47
N GLU A 289 -19.22 8.94 2.10
CA GLU A 289 -18.31 9.97 2.60
C GLU A 289 -18.47 10.14 4.11
N PHE A 290 -17.35 10.10 4.81
CA PHE A 290 -17.27 10.32 6.25
C PHE A 290 -16.16 11.31 6.57
N TYR A 291 -16.26 11.96 7.73
CA TYR A 291 -15.12 12.59 8.39
C TYR A 291 -14.44 11.54 9.26
N ILE A 292 -13.14 11.43 9.16
CA ILE A 292 -12.41 10.40 9.91
C ILE A 292 -11.36 11.00 10.83
N ASP A 293 -11.13 10.29 11.90
CA ASP A 293 -10.02 10.45 12.82
C ASP A 293 -9.28 9.14 13.03
N VAL A 294 -8.02 9.19 13.45
CA VAL A 294 -7.22 8.02 13.81
C VAL A 294 -6.97 8.06 15.33
N ASP A 295 -7.23 6.96 16.02
CA ASP A 295 -6.91 6.83 17.42
C ASP A 295 -5.39 6.66 17.60
N THR A 296 -4.77 7.66 18.20
CA THR A 296 -3.34 7.67 18.56
C THR A 296 -3.11 7.50 20.06
N SER A 297 -4.13 7.07 20.80
CA SER A 297 -4.00 6.78 22.23
C SER A 297 -3.41 5.38 22.41
N TYR A 298 -2.12 5.29 22.72
CA TYR A 298 -1.42 4.02 22.88
C TYR A 298 -2.07 3.06 23.90
N ALA A 299 -2.74 3.60 24.94
CA ALA A 299 -3.44 2.78 25.94
C ALA A 299 -4.83 2.25 25.46
N SER A 300 -5.27 2.67 24.29
CA SER A 300 -6.54 2.25 23.71
C SER A 300 -6.40 0.87 23.04
N ASP A 301 -7.44 0.05 23.17
CA ASP A 301 -7.62 -1.16 22.34
C ASP A 301 -7.90 -0.82 20.86
N ARG A 302 -8.02 0.48 20.54
CA ARG A 302 -8.27 1.01 19.20
C ARG A 302 -7.07 1.80 18.64
N TYR A 303 -5.91 1.68 19.24
CA TYR A 303 -4.71 2.36 18.75
C TYR A 303 -4.45 2.01 17.26
N GLY A 304 -4.35 3.02 16.42
CA GLY A 304 -4.23 2.87 14.97
C GLY A 304 -5.54 2.69 14.20
N ASN A 305 -6.67 2.52 14.87
CA ASN A 305 -7.97 2.41 14.22
C ASN A 305 -8.52 3.76 13.78
N ILE A 306 -9.39 3.72 12.78
CA ILE A 306 -10.12 4.91 12.33
C ILE A 306 -11.48 5.00 12.99
N HIS A 307 -11.89 6.24 13.27
CA HIS A 307 -13.24 6.62 13.67
C HIS A 307 -13.91 7.41 12.55
N ALA A 308 -15.13 7.05 12.20
CA ALA A 308 -15.91 7.75 11.18
C ALA A 308 -17.06 8.55 11.82
N TYR A 309 -17.25 9.75 11.28
CA TYR A 309 -18.31 10.66 11.73
C TYR A 309 -19.12 11.14 10.52
N GLN A 310 -20.43 11.19 10.70
CA GLN A 310 -21.29 12.02 9.87
C GLN A 310 -21.02 13.49 10.16
N GLU A 311 -21.23 14.37 9.19
CA GLU A 311 -20.92 15.80 9.29
C GLU A 311 -21.52 16.47 10.54
N ALA A 312 -22.77 16.16 10.86
CA ALA A 312 -23.46 16.74 12.02
C ALA A 312 -22.91 16.25 13.38
N LEU A 313 -22.13 15.18 13.39
CA LEU A 313 -21.65 14.51 14.60
C LEU A 313 -20.13 14.61 14.80
N LYS A 314 -19.41 15.17 13.84
CA LYS A 314 -17.97 15.32 13.94
C LYS A 314 -17.55 16.23 15.09
N PRO A 315 -16.42 15.98 15.76
CA PRO A 315 -15.89 16.86 16.79
C PRO A 315 -15.66 18.28 16.27
N ALA A 316 -16.24 19.27 16.93
CA ALA A 316 -16.12 20.67 16.49
C ALA A 316 -14.72 21.27 16.69
N ALA A 317 -13.92 20.69 17.60
CA ALA A 317 -12.58 21.17 17.92
C ALA A 317 -11.48 20.49 17.10
N GLN A 318 -11.84 19.61 16.17
CA GLN A 318 -10.89 18.92 15.31
C GLN A 318 -11.16 19.28 13.84
N ASP A 319 -10.09 19.53 13.10
CA ASP A 319 -10.16 19.79 11.66
C ASP A 319 -10.03 18.48 10.88
N LEU A 320 -11.12 17.68 10.93
CA LEU A 320 -11.15 16.37 10.27
C LEU A 320 -11.42 16.51 8.78
N GLN A 321 -10.74 15.70 7.99
CA GLN A 321 -10.94 15.64 6.56
C GLN A 321 -12.12 14.71 6.20
N LYS A 322 -12.84 15.10 5.14
CA LYS A 322 -13.86 14.28 4.53
C LYS A 322 -13.19 13.29 3.57
N VAL A 323 -13.49 12.01 3.73
CA VAL A 323 -12.92 10.95 2.91
C VAL A 323 -13.99 10.18 2.16
N ARG A 324 -13.64 9.71 0.98
CA ARG A 324 -14.43 8.75 0.22
C ARG A 324 -14.08 7.35 0.72
N PHE A 325 -15.07 6.66 1.25
CA PHE A 325 -14.95 5.31 1.77
C PHE A 325 -15.65 4.34 0.82
N VAL A 326 -14.89 3.42 0.23
CA VAL A 326 -15.42 2.43 -0.71
C VAL A 326 -16.03 1.26 0.07
N LEU A 327 -17.30 0.99 -0.15
CA LEU A 327 -18.06 -0.06 0.52
C LEU A 327 -18.21 -1.31 -0.32
N GLU A 328 -18.35 -1.15 -1.64
CA GLU A 328 -18.53 -2.24 -2.60
C GLU A 328 -17.74 -1.96 -3.88
N VAL A 329 -17.29 -3.02 -4.51
CA VAL A 329 -16.49 -2.98 -5.74
C VAL A 329 -17.00 -4.03 -6.73
N ASP A 330 -16.81 -3.79 -8.02
CA ASP A 330 -16.92 -4.81 -9.06
C ASP A 330 -15.72 -5.76 -8.95
N GLU A 331 -15.90 -6.87 -8.24
CA GLU A 331 -14.84 -7.85 -7.98
C GLU A 331 -14.26 -8.44 -9.26
N GLU A 332 -15.11 -8.76 -10.24
CA GLU A 332 -14.67 -9.32 -11.52
C GLU A 332 -13.91 -8.27 -12.35
N GLY A 333 -14.33 -7.00 -12.28
CA GLY A 333 -13.61 -5.88 -12.89
C GLY A 333 -12.22 -5.70 -12.28
N VAL A 334 -12.07 -5.82 -10.96
CA VAL A 334 -10.75 -5.79 -10.30
C VAL A 334 -9.88 -6.96 -10.74
N LYS A 335 -10.41 -8.18 -10.75
CA LYS A 335 -9.69 -9.39 -11.21
C LYS A 335 -9.25 -9.25 -12.67
N GLU A 336 -10.11 -8.73 -13.53
CA GLU A 336 -9.77 -8.49 -14.93
C GLU A 336 -8.71 -7.39 -15.10
N ASN A 337 -8.72 -6.36 -14.26
CA ASN A 337 -7.67 -5.33 -14.24
C ASN A 337 -6.30 -5.94 -13.89
N VAL A 338 -6.24 -6.82 -12.88
CA VAL A 338 -5.03 -7.59 -12.53
C VAL A 338 -4.62 -8.51 -13.68
N ARG A 339 -5.58 -9.27 -14.27
CA ARG A 339 -5.27 -10.19 -15.38
C ARG A 339 -4.61 -9.46 -16.53
N ARG A 340 -5.17 -8.34 -16.97
CA ARG A 340 -4.60 -7.53 -18.07
C ARG A 340 -3.16 -7.09 -17.75
N ALA A 341 -2.89 -6.63 -16.54
CA ALA A 341 -1.57 -6.18 -16.13
C ALA A 341 -0.51 -7.28 -16.16
N VAL A 342 -0.91 -8.52 -15.86
CA VAL A 342 -0.02 -9.70 -15.85
C VAL A 342 0.16 -10.31 -17.25
N VAL A 343 -0.92 -10.40 -18.01
CA VAL A 343 -0.91 -11.06 -19.34
C VAL A 343 -0.28 -10.16 -20.39
N GLU A 344 -0.50 -8.85 -20.30
CA GLU A 344 0.02 -7.85 -21.25
C GLU A 344 0.97 -6.86 -20.55
N PRO A 345 2.09 -7.33 -19.98
CA PRO A 345 2.96 -6.47 -19.20
C PRO A 345 3.65 -5.42 -20.07
N VAL A 346 3.72 -4.21 -19.54
CA VAL A 346 4.48 -3.12 -20.16
C VAL A 346 5.98 -3.22 -19.81
N SER A 347 6.83 -2.56 -20.57
CA SER A 347 8.28 -2.48 -20.29
C SER A 347 8.79 -1.08 -20.60
N CYS A 348 10.02 -0.76 -20.12
CA CYS A 348 10.66 0.54 -20.38
C CYS A 348 10.79 0.93 -21.86
N LYS A 349 10.68 -0.02 -22.76
CA LYS A 349 10.72 0.27 -24.22
C LYS A 349 9.42 0.87 -24.74
N GLY A 350 8.37 0.89 -23.93
CA GLY A 350 7.05 1.43 -24.29
C GLY A 350 6.76 2.81 -23.64
N PHE A 351 7.71 3.40 -22.92
CA PHE A 351 7.59 4.71 -22.27
C PHE A 351 8.21 5.83 -23.08
#